data_fd4de1c97a7c5a88e1bb26c4ec3c094c
#
_entry.id   fd4de1c97a7c5a88e1bb26c4ec3c094c
#
_cell.length_a   1.000
_cell.length_b   1.000
_cell.length_c   1.000
_cell.angle_alpha   90.00
_cell.angle_beta   90.00
_cell.angle_gamma   90.00
#
_symmetry.space_group_name_H-M   'P 1'
#
loop_
_entity.id
_entity.type
_entity.pdbx_description
1 polymer ?
#
loop_
_entity_poly.entity_id
_entity_poly.type
_entity_poly.pdbx_seq_one_letter_code
_entity_poly.pdbx_strand_id
1 'polypeptide(L)'
;MSTPRPASILALDKISKRFGAIVIADGVDLALGAGEALGIIGPNGAGKTTLFGIISGTVQPDAGRVLYAGNDITPMSPERRCALGIGTSESKSGIGRSFQIPLPFSGMSVFENLVVASAFGAGRRERDAYQTCMDVLERCGLADKANRPAGSLTLLDRKRLELARALATDPAVLLLDEVAGGLTERECQALIALIRDVRHGGVSIIWIEHVVHALIASIDRLLVLHNGSFIAEGDPATVIKSPQVAEIYLGIEADA
;
A
#
# COMPACT_ATOMS: atom_id res chain seq x y z
N MET A 1 15.83 10.53 -24.91
CA MET A 1 14.42 10.46 -25.33
C MET A 1 13.68 9.70 -24.23
N SER A 2 12.91 10.40 -23.39
CA SER A 2 12.11 9.76 -22.34
C SER A 2 11.00 8.96 -22.99
N THR A 3 10.98 7.65 -22.75
CA THR A 3 9.82 6.78 -23.07
C THR A 3 8.59 7.41 -22.43
N PRO A 4 7.46 7.54 -23.15
CA PRO A 4 6.23 8.06 -22.54
C PRO A 4 5.87 7.12 -21.38
N ARG A 5 5.81 7.67 -20.15
CA ARG A 5 5.30 6.92 -19.00
C ARG A 5 3.88 6.46 -19.34
N PRO A 6 3.53 5.19 -19.10
CA PRO A 6 2.15 4.74 -19.24
C PRO A 6 1.25 5.63 -18.38
N ALA A 7 -0.01 5.79 -18.80
CA ALA A 7 -0.97 6.61 -18.06
C ALA A 7 -0.99 6.16 -16.59
N SER A 8 -0.61 7.08 -15.69
CA SER A 8 -0.52 6.77 -14.26
C SER A 8 -1.92 6.64 -13.66
N ILE A 9 -2.16 5.57 -12.92
CA ILE A 9 -3.40 5.39 -12.14
C ILE A 9 -3.39 6.30 -10.91
N LEU A 10 -2.21 6.49 -10.31
CA LEU A 10 -2.00 7.39 -9.17
C LEU A 10 -0.76 8.23 -9.42
N ALA A 11 -0.83 9.53 -9.12
CA ALA A 11 0.35 10.40 -9.16
C ALA A 11 0.36 11.39 -7.99
N LEU A 12 1.56 11.73 -7.57
CA LEU A 12 1.86 12.86 -6.69
C LEU A 12 2.54 13.92 -7.56
N ASP A 13 2.04 15.15 -7.50
CA ASP A 13 2.56 16.29 -8.23
C ASP A 13 3.03 17.33 -7.21
N LYS A 14 4.35 17.42 -7.03
CA LYS A 14 5.08 18.37 -6.16
C LYS A 14 4.54 18.40 -4.72
N ILE A 15 4.28 17.25 -4.14
CA ILE A 15 3.79 17.13 -2.76
C ILE A 15 4.83 17.68 -1.79
N SER A 16 4.39 18.63 -0.96
CA SER A 16 5.18 19.12 0.17
C SER A 16 4.40 19.01 1.46
N LYS A 17 5.11 18.63 2.55
CA LYS A 17 4.54 18.50 3.90
C LYS A 17 5.56 18.79 4.97
N ARG A 18 5.14 19.57 5.98
CA ARG A 18 5.92 19.88 7.18
C ARG A 18 5.11 19.65 8.43
N PHE A 19 5.78 19.29 9.51
CA PHE A 19 5.23 19.31 10.86
C PHE A 19 6.14 20.21 11.73
N GLY A 20 5.68 21.44 11.94
CA GLY A 20 6.51 22.49 12.56
C GLY A 20 7.76 22.77 11.71
N ALA A 21 8.95 22.62 12.29
CA ALA A 21 10.23 22.81 11.59
C ALA A 21 10.68 21.59 10.76
N ILE A 22 10.03 20.42 10.95
CA ILE A 22 10.45 19.17 10.31
C ILE A 22 9.83 19.07 8.92
N VAL A 23 10.67 18.97 7.90
CA VAL A 23 10.26 18.72 6.50
C VAL A 23 10.10 17.21 6.32
N ILE A 24 8.91 16.78 5.88
CA ILE A 24 8.59 15.36 5.64
C ILE A 24 8.55 15.04 4.16
N ALA A 25 8.12 15.98 3.34
CA ALA A 25 8.13 15.91 1.89
C ALA A 25 8.43 17.29 1.33
N ASP A 26 9.28 17.37 0.32
CA ASP A 26 9.71 18.61 -0.33
C ASP A 26 9.64 18.47 -1.84
N GLY A 27 8.50 18.89 -2.41
CA GLY A 27 8.26 18.84 -3.84
C GLY A 27 8.29 17.43 -4.44
N VAL A 28 7.77 16.43 -3.70
CA VAL A 28 7.83 15.01 -4.08
C VAL A 28 6.93 14.73 -5.28
N ASP A 29 7.51 14.17 -6.32
CA ASP A 29 6.81 13.64 -7.49
C ASP A 29 6.85 12.10 -7.49
N LEU A 30 5.70 11.45 -7.78
CA LEU A 30 5.57 10.00 -7.92
C LEU A 30 4.51 9.69 -8.98
N ALA A 31 4.74 8.67 -9.78
CA ALA A 31 3.72 8.14 -10.67
C ALA A 31 3.67 6.61 -10.53
N LEU A 32 2.48 6.05 -10.35
CA LEU A 32 2.20 4.62 -10.33
C LEU A 32 1.43 4.24 -11.58
N GLY A 33 1.94 3.30 -12.36
CA GLY A 33 1.26 2.73 -13.53
C GLY A 33 0.14 1.76 -13.12
N ALA A 34 -0.82 1.54 -14.02
CA ALA A 34 -1.85 0.52 -13.82
C ALA A 34 -1.22 -0.89 -13.79
N GLY A 35 -1.53 -1.68 -12.74
CA GLY A 35 -0.96 -3.00 -12.51
C GLY A 35 0.51 -3.02 -12.08
N GLU A 36 1.14 -1.85 -11.89
CA GLU A 36 2.51 -1.73 -11.39
C GLU A 36 2.59 -2.04 -9.88
N ALA A 37 3.68 -2.71 -9.49
CA ALA A 37 4.08 -2.82 -8.09
C ALA A 37 5.32 -1.94 -7.84
N LEU A 38 5.13 -0.88 -7.06
CA LEU A 38 6.13 0.11 -6.70
C LEU A 38 6.57 -0.08 -5.25
N GLY A 39 7.87 -0.29 -5.01
CA GLY A 39 8.43 -0.33 -3.67
C GLY A 39 8.93 1.04 -3.23
N ILE A 40 8.76 1.35 -1.96
CA ILE A 40 9.35 2.53 -1.32
C ILE A 40 10.14 2.08 -0.10
N ILE A 41 11.43 2.38 -0.09
CA ILE A 41 12.29 2.19 1.06
C ILE A 41 12.85 3.53 1.53
N GLY A 42 13.41 3.55 2.73
CA GLY A 42 14.01 4.74 3.34
C GLY A 42 14.23 4.52 4.84
N PRO A 43 15.11 5.26 5.49
CA PRO A 43 15.35 5.14 6.93
C PRO A 43 14.09 5.47 7.75
N ASN A 44 14.13 5.15 9.05
CA ASN A 44 13.07 5.55 9.96
C ASN A 44 13.00 7.08 10.02
N GLY A 45 11.78 7.62 10.01
CA GLY A 45 11.57 9.07 9.97
C GLY A 45 11.68 9.72 8.59
N ALA A 46 12.01 8.99 7.52
CA ALA A 46 12.10 9.54 6.16
C ALA A 46 10.77 10.08 5.58
N GLY A 47 9.63 9.82 6.24
CA GLY A 47 8.34 10.33 5.81
C GLY A 47 7.44 9.32 5.07
N LYS A 48 7.85 8.05 4.97
CA LYS A 48 7.12 7.00 4.21
C LYS A 48 5.65 6.86 4.63
N THR A 49 5.38 6.68 5.92
CA THR A 49 4.01 6.54 6.46
C THR A 49 3.20 7.83 6.27
N THR A 50 3.84 9.00 6.37
CA THR A 50 3.20 10.29 6.08
C THR A 50 2.81 10.39 4.60
N LEU A 51 3.68 9.94 3.69
CA LEU A 51 3.38 9.88 2.26
C LEU A 51 2.15 9.01 1.99
N PHE A 52 2.05 7.84 2.63
CA PHE A 52 0.86 7.01 2.59
C PHE A 52 -0.38 7.71 3.17
N GLY A 53 -0.20 8.46 4.26
CA GLY A 53 -1.26 9.30 4.82
C GLY A 53 -1.76 10.35 3.82
N ILE A 54 -0.85 10.96 3.06
CA ILE A 54 -1.20 11.92 2.01
C ILE A 54 -1.95 11.24 0.87
N ILE A 55 -1.48 10.08 0.40
CA ILE A 55 -2.14 9.31 -0.67
C ILE A 55 -3.53 8.83 -0.22
N SER A 56 -3.67 8.33 1.00
CA SER A 56 -4.95 7.86 1.53
C SER A 56 -5.90 8.97 1.98
N GLY A 57 -5.41 10.22 2.12
CA GLY A 57 -6.22 11.39 2.54
C GLY A 57 -6.31 11.61 4.04
N THR A 58 -5.63 10.79 4.87
CA THR A 58 -5.58 10.98 6.34
C THR A 58 -4.65 12.13 6.75
N VAL A 59 -3.75 12.53 5.87
CA VAL A 59 -2.87 13.70 6.03
C VAL A 59 -3.07 14.62 4.84
N GLN A 60 -3.31 15.90 5.08
CA GLN A 60 -3.37 16.90 4.01
C GLN A 60 -1.95 17.40 3.70
N PRO A 61 -1.54 17.47 2.42
CA PRO A 61 -0.29 18.12 2.03
C PRO A 61 -0.39 19.63 2.25
N ASP A 62 0.74 20.29 2.43
CA ASP A 62 0.82 21.75 2.54
C ASP A 62 0.88 22.41 1.14
N ALA A 63 1.40 21.67 0.14
CA ALA A 63 1.40 22.05 -1.28
C ALA A 63 1.41 20.79 -2.17
N GLY A 64 1.11 20.97 -3.44
CA GLY A 64 1.05 19.90 -4.43
C GLY A 64 -0.31 19.23 -4.52
N ARG A 65 -0.40 18.18 -5.36
CA ARG A 65 -1.66 17.49 -5.65
C ARG A 65 -1.49 15.98 -5.66
N VAL A 66 -2.54 15.28 -5.23
CA VAL A 66 -2.70 13.83 -5.41
C VAL A 66 -3.68 13.62 -6.55
N LEU A 67 -3.24 12.94 -7.60
CA LEU A 67 -4.04 12.67 -8.78
C LEU A 67 -4.38 11.18 -8.84
N TYR A 68 -5.66 10.85 -9.08
CA TYR A 68 -6.12 9.50 -9.33
C TYR A 68 -6.82 9.45 -10.68
N ALA A 69 -6.34 8.60 -11.59
CA ALA A 69 -6.78 8.55 -12.98
C ALA A 69 -6.87 9.95 -13.63
N GLY A 70 -5.88 10.80 -13.36
CA GLY A 70 -5.78 12.17 -13.85
C GLY A 70 -6.63 13.22 -13.11
N ASN A 71 -7.50 12.82 -12.18
CA ASN A 71 -8.36 13.72 -11.42
C ASN A 71 -7.70 14.11 -10.09
N ASP A 72 -7.80 15.37 -9.70
CA ASP A 72 -7.31 15.85 -8.41
C ASP A 72 -8.22 15.37 -7.28
N ILE A 73 -7.67 14.50 -6.42
CA ILE A 73 -8.34 13.95 -5.25
C ILE A 73 -7.81 14.56 -3.93
N THR A 74 -6.93 15.55 -4.00
CA THR A 74 -6.31 16.17 -2.81
C THR A 74 -7.34 16.62 -1.77
N PRO A 75 -8.47 17.28 -2.14
CA PRO A 75 -9.46 17.73 -1.17
C PRO A 75 -10.39 16.60 -0.67
N MET A 76 -10.29 15.39 -1.21
CA MET A 76 -11.19 14.29 -0.83
C MET A 76 -10.80 13.67 0.51
N SER A 77 -11.80 13.32 1.32
CA SER A 77 -11.62 12.55 2.55
C SER A 77 -11.19 11.11 2.27
N PRO A 78 -10.58 10.40 3.26
CA PRO A 78 -10.16 9.01 3.10
C PRO A 78 -11.29 8.08 2.63
N GLU A 79 -12.48 8.25 3.16
CA GLU A 79 -13.66 7.44 2.81
C GLU A 79 -14.03 7.63 1.33
N ARG A 80 -13.99 8.87 0.84
CA ARG A 80 -14.26 9.16 -0.57
C ARG A 80 -13.19 8.59 -1.49
N ARG A 81 -11.91 8.62 -1.08
CA ARG A 81 -10.82 8.01 -1.86
C ARG A 81 -10.92 6.48 -1.89
N CYS A 82 -11.34 5.86 -0.80
CA CYS A 82 -11.64 4.43 -0.76
C CYS A 82 -12.79 4.07 -1.71
N ALA A 83 -13.80 4.92 -1.77
CA ALA A 83 -15.01 4.74 -2.54
C ALA A 83 -14.94 5.27 -3.99
N LEU A 84 -13.77 5.72 -4.46
CA LEU A 84 -13.62 6.20 -5.84
C LEU A 84 -14.04 5.12 -6.84
N GLY A 85 -14.92 5.49 -7.78
CA GLY A 85 -15.42 4.58 -8.82
C GLY A 85 -16.64 3.76 -8.44
N ILE A 86 -17.17 3.88 -7.21
CA ILE A 86 -18.48 3.26 -6.87
C ILE A 86 -19.56 3.78 -7.84
N GLY A 87 -20.22 2.84 -8.52
CA GLY A 87 -21.26 3.16 -9.50
C GLY A 87 -20.75 3.33 -10.94
N THR A 88 -19.45 3.16 -11.18
CA THR A 88 -18.89 3.04 -12.54
C THR A 88 -18.98 1.59 -13.03
N SER A 89 -18.81 1.37 -14.33
CA SER A 89 -18.77 0.03 -14.93
C SER A 89 -17.45 -0.71 -14.70
N GLU A 90 -16.48 -0.07 -14.04
CA GLU A 90 -15.17 -0.64 -13.75
C GLU A 90 -15.26 -1.55 -12.51
N SER A 91 -14.69 -2.75 -12.63
CA SER A 91 -14.74 -3.78 -11.59
C SER A 91 -13.83 -3.49 -10.39
N LYS A 92 -12.86 -2.57 -10.52
CA LYS A 92 -11.93 -2.18 -9.45
C LYS A 92 -11.84 -0.69 -9.34
N SER A 93 -11.88 -0.17 -8.12
CA SER A 93 -11.92 1.27 -7.90
C SER A 93 -11.40 1.67 -6.52
N GLY A 94 -10.88 2.89 -6.43
CA GLY A 94 -10.45 3.47 -5.18
C GLY A 94 -9.09 2.99 -4.66
N ILE A 95 -8.78 3.45 -3.46
CA ILE A 95 -7.51 3.24 -2.78
C ILE A 95 -7.76 2.46 -1.49
N GLY A 96 -7.31 1.20 -1.44
CA GLY A 96 -7.26 0.38 -0.24
C GLY A 96 -5.93 0.59 0.50
N ARG A 97 -5.93 0.47 1.82
CA ARG A 97 -4.72 0.54 2.65
C ARG A 97 -4.71 -0.54 3.73
N SER A 98 -3.58 -1.23 3.89
CA SER A 98 -3.23 -1.99 5.09
C SER A 98 -2.38 -1.15 6.03
N PHE A 99 -2.38 -1.50 7.31
CA PHE A 99 -1.62 -0.79 8.33
C PHE A 99 -0.51 -1.69 8.88
N GLN A 100 0.60 -1.09 9.30
CA GLN A 100 1.74 -1.77 9.91
C GLN A 100 1.32 -2.63 11.12
N ILE A 101 0.51 -2.06 12.01
CA ILE A 101 -0.08 -2.78 13.14
C ILE A 101 -1.50 -3.17 12.77
N PRO A 102 -1.79 -4.48 12.65
CA PRO A 102 -3.15 -4.94 12.36
C PRO A 102 -4.11 -4.57 13.48
N LEU A 103 -5.18 -3.84 13.15
CA LEU A 103 -6.22 -3.41 14.08
C LEU A 103 -7.59 -3.96 13.64
N PRO A 104 -7.82 -5.28 13.72
CA PRO A 104 -9.12 -5.84 13.40
C PRO A 104 -10.16 -5.46 14.48
N PHE A 105 -11.42 -5.52 14.13
CA PHE A 105 -12.52 -5.50 15.10
C PHE A 105 -12.48 -6.81 15.88
N SER A 106 -11.77 -6.85 16.99
CA SER A 106 -11.39 -8.06 17.73
C SER A 106 -12.58 -8.86 18.27
N GLY A 107 -13.71 -8.18 18.56
CA GLY A 107 -14.94 -8.81 19.03
C GLY A 107 -15.83 -9.36 17.89
N MET A 108 -15.50 -9.09 16.64
CA MET A 108 -16.19 -9.59 15.47
C MET A 108 -15.46 -10.80 14.90
N SER A 109 -16.18 -11.63 14.16
CA SER A 109 -15.56 -12.74 13.41
C SER A 109 -14.67 -12.20 12.27
N VAL A 110 -13.81 -13.06 11.75
CA VAL A 110 -12.98 -12.76 10.57
C VAL A 110 -13.86 -12.36 9.38
N PHE A 111 -14.97 -13.08 9.15
CA PHE A 111 -15.91 -12.77 8.07
C PHE A 111 -16.59 -11.41 8.26
N GLU A 112 -17.11 -11.11 9.45
CA GLU A 112 -17.75 -9.82 9.73
C GLU A 112 -16.80 -8.63 9.53
N ASN A 113 -15.50 -8.80 9.85
CA ASN A 113 -14.48 -7.78 9.55
C ASN A 113 -14.42 -7.42 8.06
N LEU A 114 -14.59 -8.40 7.16
CA LEU A 114 -14.61 -8.14 5.72
C LEU A 114 -15.93 -7.54 5.26
N VAL A 115 -17.05 -8.00 5.82
CA VAL A 115 -18.38 -7.44 5.50
C VAL A 115 -18.42 -5.97 5.82
N VAL A 116 -17.91 -5.54 6.98
CA VAL A 116 -17.78 -4.13 7.33
C VAL A 116 -16.95 -3.36 6.29
N ALA A 117 -15.77 -3.89 5.92
CA ALA A 117 -14.91 -3.23 4.94
C ALA A 117 -15.60 -3.13 3.55
N SER A 118 -16.27 -4.17 3.11
CA SER A 118 -16.99 -4.20 1.83
C SER A 118 -18.20 -3.26 1.83
N ALA A 119 -19.00 -3.25 2.92
CA ALA A 119 -20.18 -2.42 3.01
C ALA A 119 -19.85 -0.92 3.07
N PHE A 120 -18.90 -0.54 3.90
CA PHE A 120 -18.55 0.88 4.13
C PHE A 120 -17.43 1.38 3.21
N GLY A 121 -16.49 0.53 2.80
CA GLY A 121 -15.40 0.89 1.92
C GLY A 121 -15.77 0.81 0.44
N ALA A 122 -16.47 -0.24 0.01
CA ALA A 122 -16.91 -0.41 -1.38
C ALA A 122 -18.37 0.00 -1.61
N GLY A 123 -19.09 0.47 -0.60
CA GLY A 123 -20.50 0.88 -0.71
C GLY A 123 -21.45 -0.24 -1.13
N ARG A 124 -21.07 -1.50 -0.94
CA ARG A 124 -21.89 -2.65 -1.31
C ARG A 124 -22.99 -2.89 -0.27
N ARG A 125 -24.16 -3.36 -0.73
CA ARG A 125 -25.16 -3.88 0.21
C ARG A 125 -24.59 -5.11 0.91
N GLU A 126 -24.84 -5.28 2.20
CA GLU A 126 -24.30 -6.39 3.01
C GLU A 126 -24.52 -7.76 2.36
N ARG A 127 -25.73 -8.04 1.86
CA ARG A 127 -26.03 -9.30 1.14
C ARG A 127 -25.16 -9.53 -0.09
N ASP A 128 -24.88 -8.46 -0.83
CA ASP A 128 -24.11 -8.53 -2.09
C ASP A 128 -22.61 -8.68 -1.79
N ALA A 129 -22.17 -8.32 -0.57
CA ALA A 129 -20.80 -8.45 -0.11
C ALA A 129 -20.41 -9.88 0.29
N TYR A 130 -21.34 -10.73 0.66
CA TYR A 130 -21.06 -12.04 1.29
C TYR A 130 -20.20 -12.96 0.41
N GLN A 131 -20.58 -13.13 -0.86
CA GLN A 131 -19.80 -13.97 -1.76
C GLN A 131 -18.39 -13.40 -1.98
N THR A 132 -18.29 -12.10 -2.27
CA THR A 132 -17.00 -11.41 -2.45
C THR A 132 -16.13 -11.55 -1.19
N CYS A 133 -16.69 -11.42 0.01
CA CYS A 133 -15.95 -11.58 1.26
C CYS A 133 -15.42 -13.00 1.42
N MET A 134 -16.22 -14.04 1.06
CA MET A 134 -15.76 -15.41 1.10
C MET A 134 -14.64 -15.67 0.09
N ASP A 135 -14.77 -15.19 -1.14
CA ASP A 135 -13.74 -15.34 -2.18
C ASP A 135 -12.42 -14.67 -1.73
N VAL A 136 -12.49 -13.48 -1.10
CA VAL A 136 -11.33 -12.81 -0.53
C VAL A 136 -10.73 -13.60 0.63
N LEU A 137 -11.55 -14.20 1.51
CA LEU A 137 -11.05 -15.04 2.61
C LEU A 137 -10.35 -16.29 2.08
N GLU A 138 -10.90 -16.95 1.07
CA GLU A 138 -10.26 -18.09 0.42
C GLU A 138 -8.89 -17.70 -0.16
N ARG A 139 -8.85 -16.60 -0.91
CA ARG A 139 -7.63 -16.05 -1.49
C ARG A 139 -6.58 -15.72 -0.44
N CYS A 140 -6.98 -15.19 0.71
CA CYS A 140 -6.09 -14.86 1.82
C CYS A 140 -5.75 -16.06 2.72
N GLY A 141 -6.30 -17.26 2.47
CA GLY A 141 -6.08 -18.46 3.27
C GLY A 141 -6.70 -18.34 4.67
N LEU A 142 -7.87 -17.71 4.79
CA LEU A 142 -8.59 -17.48 6.04
C LEU A 142 -10.00 -18.06 6.05
N ALA A 143 -10.43 -18.77 5.00
CA ALA A 143 -11.79 -19.30 4.88
C ALA A 143 -12.16 -20.27 6.01
N ASP A 144 -11.22 -21.13 6.42
CA ASP A 144 -11.39 -22.06 7.55
C ASP A 144 -11.55 -21.35 8.91
N LYS A 145 -11.20 -20.07 8.98
CA LYS A 145 -11.24 -19.22 10.17
C LYS A 145 -12.35 -18.16 10.11
N ALA A 146 -13.21 -18.19 9.07
CA ALA A 146 -14.23 -17.16 8.81
C ALA A 146 -15.08 -16.84 10.06
N ASN A 147 -15.48 -17.85 10.82
CA ASN A 147 -16.31 -17.70 12.00
C ASN A 147 -15.52 -17.51 13.32
N ARG A 148 -14.19 -17.44 13.26
CA ARG A 148 -13.38 -17.20 14.46
C ARG A 148 -13.38 -15.74 14.85
N PRO A 149 -13.37 -15.39 16.16
CA PRO A 149 -13.13 -14.02 16.61
C PRO A 149 -11.76 -13.53 16.10
N ALA A 150 -11.72 -12.35 15.46
CA ALA A 150 -10.49 -11.82 14.89
C ALA A 150 -9.40 -11.58 15.95
N GLY A 151 -9.79 -11.30 17.20
CA GLY A 151 -8.86 -11.17 18.32
C GLY A 151 -8.09 -12.45 18.67
N SER A 152 -8.57 -13.64 18.26
CA SER A 152 -7.91 -14.93 18.52
C SER A 152 -6.89 -15.37 17.46
N LEU A 153 -6.72 -14.58 16.40
CA LEU A 153 -5.83 -14.90 15.29
C LEU A 153 -4.35 -14.78 15.65
N THR A 154 -3.51 -15.60 15.01
CA THR A 154 -2.05 -15.46 15.03
C THR A 154 -1.60 -14.14 14.37
N LEU A 155 -0.36 -13.75 14.55
CA LEU A 155 0.17 -12.53 13.89
C LEU A 155 0.05 -12.60 12.37
N LEU A 156 0.45 -13.71 11.76
CA LEU A 156 0.33 -13.91 10.30
C LEU A 156 -1.13 -13.82 9.86
N ASP A 157 -2.05 -14.47 10.56
CA ASP A 157 -3.46 -14.43 10.19
C ASP A 157 -4.08 -13.03 10.38
N ARG A 158 -3.64 -12.26 11.39
CA ARG A 158 -4.04 -10.84 11.53
C ARG A 158 -3.53 -9.99 10.37
N LYS A 159 -2.30 -10.20 9.91
CA LYS A 159 -1.76 -9.49 8.74
C LYS A 159 -2.49 -9.88 7.45
N ARG A 160 -2.82 -11.17 7.29
CA ARG A 160 -3.68 -11.64 6.19
C ARG A 160 -5.08 -11.03 6.26
N LEU A 161 -5.65 -10.91 7.46
CA LEU A 161 -6.96 -10.28 7.66
C LEU A 161 -6.92 -8.79 7.33
N GLU A 162 -5.86 -8.08 7.68
CA GLU A 162 -5.70 -6.67 7.33
C GLU A 162 -5.62 -6.48 5.81
N LEU A 163 -4.87 -7.34 5.11
CA LEU A 163 -4.84 -7.36 3.64
C LEU A 163 -6.22 -7.72 3.06
N ALA A 164 -6.89 -8.73 3.62
CA ALA A 164 -8.21 -9.16 3.19
C ALA A 164 -9.27 -8.05 3.34
N ARG A 165 -9.22 -7.27 4.43
CA ARG A 165 -10.09 -6.11 4.63
C ARG A 165 -9.86 -5.04 3.57
N ALA A 166 -8.60 -4.74 3.23
CA ALA A 166 -8.29 -3.82 2.15
C ALA A 166 -8.78 -4.36 0.79
N LEU A 167 -8.64 -5.65 0.51
CA LEU A 167 -9.11 -6.29 -0.72
C LEU A 167 -10.65 -6.36 -0.81
N ALA A 168 -11.35 -6.47 0.32
CA ALA A 168 -12.81 -6.48 0.35
C ALA A 168 -13.43 -5.14 -0.12
N THR A 169 -12.65 -4.06 -0.15
CA THR A 169 -13.05 -2.79 -0.78
C THR A 169 -12.92 -2.80 -2.31
N ASP A 170 -12.38 -3.87 -2.90
CA ASP A 170 -12.13 -4.05 -4.35
C ASP A 170 -11.26 -2.92 -4.95
N PRO A 171 -10.07 -2.65 -4.39
CA PRO A 171 -9.29 -1.48 -4.74
C PRO A 171 -8.58 -1.62 -6.07
N ALA A 172 -8.45 -0.52 -6.83
CA ALA A 172 -7.55 -0.44 -7.99
C ALA A 172 -6.10 -0.14 -7.58
N VAL A 173 -5.92 0.55 -6.45
CA VAL A 173 -4.61 0.85 -5.84
C VAL A 173 -4.60 0.34 -4.40
N LEU A 174 -3.58 -0.43 -4.04
CA LEU A 174 -3.38 -0.98 -2.71
C LEU A 174 -2.08 -0.41 -2.09
N LEU A 175 -2.20 0.15 -0.90
CA LEU A 175 -1.07 0.65 -0.12
C LEU A 175 -0.73 -0.36 0.97
N LEU A 176 0.49 -0.92 0.95
CA LEU A 176 0.99 -1.89 1.92
C LEU A 176 2.07 -1.24 2.79
N ASP A 177 1.82 -1.12 4.09
CA ASP A 177 2.70 -0.45 5.06
C ASP A 177 3.33 -1.48 6.00
N GLU A 178 4.59 -1.86 5.76
CA GLU A 178 5.43 -2.76 6.59
C GLU A 178 4.73 -4.06 7.00
N VAL A 179 4.08 -4.71 6.02
CA VAL A 179 3.24 -5.89 6.28
C VAL A 179 4.04 -7.13 6.65
N ALA A 180 5.34 -7.22 6.29
CA ALA A 180 6.20 -8.36 6.61
C ALA A 180 6.83 -8.30 8.01
N GLY A 181 6.77 -7.17 8.70
CA GLY A 181 7.39 -6.99 10.03
C GLY A 181 6.89 -7.99 11.07
N GLY A 182 7.83 -8.59 11.84
CA GLY A 182 7.53 -9.54 12.93
C GLY A 182 7.14 -10.95 12.48
N LEU A 183 7.19 -11.26 11.18
CA LEU A 183 6.96 -12.59 10.65
C LEU A 183 8.28 -13.38 10.56
N THR A 184 8.19 -14.71 10.69
CA THR A 184 9.28 -15.62 10.32
C THR A 184 9.49 -15.59 8.79
N GLU A 185 10.67 -16.01 8.33
CA GLU A 185 10.99 -16.07 6.89
C GLU A 185 9.94 -16.85 6.09
N ARG A 186 9.50 -18.01 6.60
CA ARG A 186 8.46 -18.82 5.95
C ARG A 186 7.12 -18.12 5.87
N GLU A 187 6.72 -17.42 6.92
CA GLU A 187 5.48 -16.64 6.96
C GLU A 187 5.54 -15.44 6.01
N CYS A 188 6.72 -14.80 5.95
CA CYS A 188 7.00 -13.71 5.03
C CYS A 188 6.83 -14.16 3.57
N GLN A 189 7.43 -15.31 3.20
CA GLN A 189 7.29 -15.87 1.86
C GLN A 189 5.83 -16.20 1.50
N ALA A 190 5.04 -16.71 2.47
CA ALA A 190 3.62 -16.97 2.26
C ALA A 190 2.81 -15.67 2.02
N LEU A 191 3.14 -14.59 2.73
CA LEU A 191 2.50 -13.30 2.54
C LEU A 191 2.90 -12.66 1.20
N ILE A 192 4.18 -12.77 0.82
CA ILE A 192 4.70 -12.29 -0.48
C ILE A 192 3.98 -12.99 -1.64
N ALA A 193 3.80 -14.33 -1.54
CA ALA A 193 3.08 -15.08 -2.57
C ALA A 193 1.64 -14.56 -2.74
N LEU A 194 0.96 -14.26 -1.63
CA LEU A 194 -0.38 -13.67 -1.65
C LEU A 194 -0.38 -12.28 -2.30
N ILE A 195 0.58 -11.41 -1.98
CA ILE A 195 0.67 -10.06 -2.58
C ILE A 195 0.93 -10.16 -4.09
N ARG A 196 1.76 -11.10 -4.53
CA ARG A 196 1.98 -11.35 -5.96
C ARG A 196 0.70 -11.81 -6.67
N ASP A 197 -0.08 -12.69 -6.04
CA ASP A 197 -1.37 -13.11 -6.56
C ASP A 197 -2.35 -11.93 -6.68
N VAL A 198 -2.41 -11.06 -5.68
CA VAL A 198 -3.21 -9.82 -5.69
C VAL A 198 -2.82 -8.94 -6.88
N ARG A 199 -1.52 -8.76 -7.12
CA ARG A 199 -1.00 -8.01 -8.25
C ARG A 199 -1.39 -8.63 -9.60
N HIS A 200 -1.23 -9.96 -9.77
CA HIS A 200 -1.65 -10.67 -10.98
C HIS A 200 -3.15 -10.50 -11.26
N GLY A 201 -3.94 -10.28 -10.23
CA GLY A 201 -5.34 -9.88 -10.36
C GLY A 201 -5.53 -8.44 -10.87
N GLY A 202 -4.47 -7.70 -11.22
CA GLY A 202 -4.52 -6.36 -11.83
C GLY A 202 -4.63 -5.20 -10.82
N VAL A 203 -4.39 -5.43 -9.54
CA VAL A 203 -4.29 -4.38 -8.53
C VAL A 203 -2.92 -3.70 -8.63
N SER A 204 -2.89 -2.36 -8.69
CA SER A 204 -1.65 -1.60 -8.60
C SER A 204 -1.23 -1.47 -7.15
N ILE A 205 0.05 -1.62 -6.84
CA ILE A 205 0.52 -1.69 -5.46
C ILE A 205 1.60 -0.64 -5.20
N ILE A 206 1.49 0.09 -4.08
CA ILE A 206 2.63 0.78 -3.48
C ILE A 206 2.94 0.07 -2.17
N TRP A 207 4.19 -0.39 -2.02
CA TRP A 207 4.61 -1.19 -0.88
C TRP A 207 5.80 -0.55 -0.16
N ILE A 208 5.58 -0.17 1.11
CA ILE A 208 6.65 0.27 2.02
C ILE A 208 7.12 -0.92 2.82
N GLU A 209 8.43 -1.19 2.83
CA GLU A 209 9.04 -2.28 3.61
C GLU A 209 10.44 -1.94 4.10
N HIS A 210 10.83 -2.61 5.20
CA HIS A 210 12.20 -2.64 5.69
C HIS A 210 12.90 -3.96 5.35
N VAL A 211 12.13 -5.01 5.06
CA VAL A 211 12.64 -6.33 4.64
C VAL A 211 12.91 -6.27 3.14
N VAL A 212 14.07 -5.70 2.78
CA VAL A 212 14.41 -5.33 1.41
C VAL A 212 14.39 -6.51 0.43
N HIS A 213 14.89 -7.71 0.84
CA HIS A 213 14.89 -8.89 -0.03
C HIS A 213 13.48 -9.38 -0.38
N ALA A 214 12.53 -9.25 0.55
CA ALA A 214 11.13 -9.58 0.31
C ALA A 214 10.50 -8.64 -0.72
N LEU A 215 10.82 -7.35 -0.61
CA LEU A 215 10.31 -6.30 -1.48
C LEU A 215 10.84 -6.47 -2.91
N ILE A 216 12.19 -6.55 -3.09
CA ILE A 216 12.86 -6.60 -4.41
C ILE A 216 12.30 -7.71 -5.30
N ALA A 217 12.01 -8.87 -4.72
CA ALA A 217 11.51 -10.01 -5.47
C ALA A 217 10.07 -9.84 -6.00
N SER A 218 9.37 -8.76 -5.64
CA SER A 218 7.92 -8.63 -5.85
C SER A 218 7.47 -7.32 -6.50
N ILE A 219 8.39 -6.41 -6.72
CA ILE A 219 8.12 -5.08 -7.30
C ILE A 219 8.78 -4.89 -8.66
N ASP A 220 8.24 -3.97 -9.45
CA ASP A 220 8.78 -3.60 -10.77
C ASP A 220 9.78 -2.44 -10.66
N ARG A 221 9.56 -1.55 -9.71
CA ARG A 221 10.36 -0.33 -9.55
C ARG A 221 10.50 0.00 -8.07
N LEU A 222 11.67 0.50 -7.71
CA LEU A 222 12.02 0.89 -6.35
C LEU A 222 12.29 2.39 -6.29
N LEU A 223 11.74 3.03 -5.27
CA LEU A 223 12.03 4.42 -4.88
C LEU A 223 12.71 4.43 -3.51
N VAL A 224 13.70 5.28 -3.34
CA VAL A 224 14.39 5.49 -2.06
C VAL A 224 14.07 6.89 -1.55
N LEU A 225 13.32 6.96 -0.44
CA LEU A 225 12.96 8.21 0.21
C LEU A 225 13.97 8.53 1.30
N HIS A 226 14.57 9.73 1.23
CA HIS A 226 15.49 10.25 2.23
C HIS A 226 15.30 11.75 2.42
N ASN A 227 15.23 12.22 3.67
CA ASN A 227 15.07 13.64 4.00
C ASN A 227 13.99 14.37 3.18
N GLY A 228 12.83 13.71 3.01
CA GLY A 228 11.67 14.29 2.33
C GLY A 228 11.75 14.31 0.81
N SER A 229 12.75 13.68 0.19
CA SER A 229 12.89 13.63 -1.28
C SER A 229 13.23 12.22 -1.75
N PHE A 230 12.86 11.86 -2.98
CA PHE A 230 13.34 10.64 -3.61
C PHE A 230 14.75 10.86 -4.15
N ILE A 231 15.72 10.08 -3.64
CA ILE A 231 17.14 10.16 -4.01
C ILE A 231 17.54 9.15 -5.07
N ALA A 232 16.77 8.08 -5.23
CA ALA A 232 16.99 7.07 -6.27
C ALA A 232 15.64 6.48 -6.72
N GLU A 233 15.55 6.13 -8.00
CA GLU A 233 14.40 5.50 -8.63
C GLU A 233 14.89 4.58 -9.76
N GLY A 234 14.31 3.39 -9.88
CA GLY A 234 14.61 2.50 -11.00
C GLY A 234 14.42 1.02 -10.74
N ASP A 235 15.13 0.19 -11.48
CA ASP A 235 15.17 -1.27 -11.29
C ASP A 235 15.61 -1.61 -9.87
N PRO A 236 14.86 -2.46 -9.15
CA PRO A 236 15.12 -2.74 -7.74
C PRO A 236 16.52 -3.28 -7.45
N ALA A 237 17.03 -4.19 -8.32
CA ALA A 237 18.33 -4.81 -8.13
C ALA A 237 19.50 -3.83 -8.39
N THR A 238 19.25 -2.83 -9.24
CA THR A 238 20.21 -1.76 -9.55
C THR A 238 20.21 -0.70 -8.47
N VAL A 239 19.02 -0.21 -8.05
CA VAL A 239 18.88 0.86 -7.07
C VAL A 239 19.48 0.47 -5.73
N ILE A 240 19.21 -0.76 -5.24
CA ILE A 240 19.71 -1.20 -3.93
C ILE A 240 21.25 -1.31 -3.86
N LYS A 241 21.92 -1.50 -5.01
CA LYS A 241 23.38 -1.61 -5.11
C LYS A 241 24.05 -0.26 -5.36
N SER A 242 23.29 0.81 -5.53
CA SER A 242 23.88 2.13 -5.78
C SER A 242 24.65 2.61 -4.54
N PRO A 243 25.84 3.22 -4.70
CA PRO A 243 26.65 3.68 -3.58
C PRO A 243 25.87 4.59 -2.61
N GLN A 244 25.09 5.50 -3.12
CA GLN A 244 24.26 6.44 -2.34
C GLN A 244 23.24 5.73 -1.45
N VAL A 245 22.63 4.64 -1.93
CA VAL A 245 21.66 3.86 -1.16
C VAL A 245 22.37 2.98 -0.13
N ALA A 246 23.51 2.39 -0.51
CA ALA A 246 24.35 1.59 0.40
C ALA A 246 24.85 2.44 1.59
N GLU A 247 25.30 3.65 1.37
CA GLU A 247 25.74 4.59 2.41
C GLU A 247 24.62 4.88 3.42
N ILE A 248 23.42 5.19 2.94
CA ILE A 248 22.26 5.54 3.78
C ILE A 248 21.73 4.33 4.59
N TYR A 249 21.76 3.14 3.99
CA TYR A 249 21.18 1.94 4.61
C TYR A 249 22.17 1.13 5.42
N LEU A 250 23.43 1.05 4.99
CA LEU A 250 24.45 0.19 5.59
C LEU A 250 25.41 0.97 6.46
N GLY A 251 25.39 2.31 6.43
CA GLY A 251 26.37 3.14 7.13
C GLY A 251 27.81 2.87 6.68
N ILE A 252 27.98 2.28 5.51
CA ILE A 252 29.29 2.03 4.91
C ILE A 252 29.65 3.27 4.12
N GLU A 253 30.63 4.04 4.61
CA GLU A 253 31.26 5.07 3.77
C GLU A 253 31.73 4.40 2.49
N ALA A 254 31.29 4.91 1.34
CA ALA A 254 31.83 4.48 0.07
C ALA A 254 33.32 4.84 0.08
N ASP A 255 34.21 3.83 0.27
CA ASP A 255 35.64 4.00 0.12
C ASP A 255 35.89 4.61 -1.26
N ALA A 256 36.53 5.79 -1.25
CA ALA A 256 36.91 6.59 -2.41
C ALA A 256 38.03 5.93 -3.23
#